data_6b16d6f0271a3ca6190b9af85ba9d5f9
#
_entry.id   6b16d6f0271a3ca6190b9af85ba9d5f9
#
_cell.length_a   1.000
_cell.length_b   1.000
_cell.length_c   1.000
_cell.angle_alpha   90.00
_cell.angle_beta   90.00
_cell.angle_gamma   90.00
#
_symmetry.space_group_name_H-M   'P 1'
#
loop_
_entity.id
_entity.type
_entity.pdbx_description
1 polymer ?
#
loop_
_entity_poly.entity_id
_entity_poly.type
_entity_poly.pdbx_seq_one_letter_code
_entity_poly.pdbx_strand_id
1 'polypeptide(L)'
;MVKSENIKNIINDLTETHNELSVKSTDNFPVTNEMVKDETKPHEDFFQSYMNDYGYYDIFVICAQHGHVMYSAAKESDYGANLSNGSLKDSALADAWKKAKELKRPVYVDMEPYAPSNGAPAMFLATPVYIDGEIKSVLVFQISDKSINDIMKFREGFGESEETYLVGADNLMRSDSFLDPKNHTLIASFSNPDKGSVDTEATKEALEGKSGAKIIIDYNNNPVLSVYSPVKIGEDFKWAIMAEIDEAEVLLTPNEIRNVIALASILLIILIGIALFTFVNSIVVKPLNVFQNGLLSFFKYLNKETEDTQELIVDRKDEIGLMSSIVNENINKIKKGLEEEKKLIDNASEIINTVNTGVLTDRILL
;
A
#
# COMPACT_ATOMS: atom_id res chain seq x y z
N MET A 1 31.77 -18.62 18.08
CA MET A 1 32.11 -18.32 19.48
C MET A 1 32.27 -19.60 20.34
N VAL A 2 31.26 -20.44 20.51
CA VAL A 2 31.24 -21.61 21.41
C VAL A 2 32.47 -22.58 21.30
N LYS A 3 33.06 -22.67 20.10
CA LYS A 3 34.25 -23.50 19.83
C LYS A 3 35.58 -22.74 19.97
N SER A 4 35.55 -21.46 20.37
CA SER A 4 36.78 -20.67 20.48
C SER A 4 37.56 -21.09 21.75
N GLU A 5 38.86 -21.01 21.68
CA GLU A 5 39.75 -21.30 22.79
C GLU A 5 39.50 -20.36 23.97
N ASN A 6 39.20 -19.07 23.69
CA ASN A 6 38.86 -18.09 24.72
C ASN A 6 37.67 -18.52 25.58
N ILE A 7 36.62 -19.09 24.96
CA ILE A 7 35.45 -19.59 25.74
C ILE A 7 35.81 -20.79 26.58
N LYS A 8 36.60 -21.70 26.05
CA LYS A 8 37.03 -22.86 26.84
C LYS A 8 37.93 -22.48 28.03
N ASN A 9 38.84 -21.53 27.78
CA ASN A 9 39.76 -21.06 28.82
C ASN A 9 38.99 -20.41 29.96
N ILE A 10 38.14 -19.38 29.68
CA ILE A 10 37.36 -18.74 30.74
C ILE A 10 36.45 -19.71 31.50
N ILE A 11 35.86 -20.71 30.82
CA ILE A 11 35.02 -21.72 31.50
C ILE A 11 35.88 -22.62 32.43
N ASN A 12 37.05 -23.02 31.99
CA ASN A 12 37.94 -23.83 32.82
C ASN A 12 38.45 -23.02 34.02
N ASP A 13 38.96 -21.82 33.80
CA ASP A 13 39.48 -20.94 34.83
C ASP A 13 38.43 -20.60 35.91
N LEU A 14 37.21 -20.23 35.47
CA LEU A 14 36.09 -19.96 36.38
C LEU A 14 35.53 -21.19 37.05
N THR A 15 35.63 -22.40 36.44
CA THR A 15 35.24 -23.65 37.06
C THR A 15 36.24 -24.07 38.14
N GLU A 16 37.55 -23.87 37.90
CA GLU A 16 38.59 -24.09 38.87
C GLU A 16 38.42 -23.14 40.07
N THR A 17 38.28 -21.85 39.83
CA THR A 17 38.02 -20.83 40.86
C THR A 17 36.75 -21.15 41.65
N HIS A 18 35.66 -21.60 41.01
CA HIS A 18 34.44 -22.01 41.70
C HIS A 18 34.71 -23.14 42.71
N ASN A 19 35.54 -24.12 42.35
CA ASN A 19 35.88 -25.26 43.19
C ASN A 19 36.82 -24.83 44.33
N GLU A 20 37.82 -24.01 44.03
CA GLU A 20 38.77 -23.50 45.03
C GLU A 20 38.08 -22.67 46.12
N LEU A 21 37.13 -21.81 45.71
CA LEU A 21 36.32 -20.99 46.62
C LEU A 21 35.22 -21.81 47.33
N SER A 22 35.07 -23.09 47.01
CA SER A 22 34.05 -23.98 47.57
C SER A 22 32.63 -23.37 47.53
N VAL A 23 32.27 -22.73 46.40
CA VAL A 23 30.98 -22.04 46.24
C VAL A 23 29.84 -23.08 46.30
N LYS A 24 28.90 -22.88 47.25
CA LYS A 24 27.79 -23.79 47.43
C LYS A 24 26.75 -23.61 46.32
N SER A 25 26.03 -24.68 46.01
CA SER A 25 24.97 -24.66 44.99
C SER A 25 23.83 -23.70 45.28
N THR A 26 23.69 -23.25 46.55
CA THR A 26 22.65 -22.29 47.00
C THR A 26 23.12 -20.86 47.04
N ASP A 27 24.43 -20.61 46.98
CA ASP A 27 25.01 -19.27 47.13
C ASP A 27 25.05 -18.56 45.79
N ASN A 28 25.24 -17.24 45.81
CA ASN A 28 25.63 -16.51 44.63
C ASN A 28 27.12 -16.70 44.31
N PHE A 29 27.50 -16.58 43.04
CA PHE A 29 28.92 -16.64 42.68
C PHE A 29 29.63 -15.38 43.11
N PRO A 30 30.82 -15.49 43.78
CA PRO A 30 31.46 -14.34 44.44
C PRO A 30 32.25 -13.46 43.47
N VAL A 31 31.58 -12.77 42.57
CA VAL A 31 32.18 -11.93 41.51
C VAL A 31 33.02 -10.77 42.01
N THR A 32 32.90 -10.42 43.28
CA THR A 32 33.74 -9.39 43.92
C THR A 32 35.05 -9.90 44.46
N ASN A 33 35.23 -11.23 44.47
CA ASN A 33 36.49 -11.89 44.91
C ASN A 33 37.61 -11.62 43.90
N GLU A 34 38.82 -11.29 44.39
CA GLU A 34 39.96 -10.94 43.54
C GLU A 34 40.36 -12.10 42.59
N MET A 35 40.29 -13.35 43.02
CA MET A 35 40.57 -14.49 42.11
C MET A 35 39.63 -14.49 40.93
N VAL A 36 38.32 -14.28 41.13
CA VAL A 36 37.33 -14.21 40.01
C VAL A 36 37.61 -13.01 39.09
N LYS A 37 38.02 -11.89 39.64
CA LYS A 37 38.38 -10.68 38.82
C LYS A 37 39.64 -10.96 38.01
N ASP A 38 40.66 -11.56 38.61
CA ASP A 38 41.91 -11.84 37.90
C ASP A 38 41.70 -12.83 36.76
N GLU A 39 40.81 -13.84 36.93
CA GLU A 39 40.49 -14.81 35.87
C GLU A 39 39.58 -14.22 34.78
N THR A 40 38.70 -13.28 35.11
CA THR A 40 37.80 -12.70 34.10
C THR A 40 38.46 -11.60 33.27
N LYS A 41 39.39 -10.86 33.87
CA LYS A 41 40.03 -9.67 33.25
C LYS A 41 40.70 -9.95 31.89
N PRO A 42 41.42 -11.02 31.65
CA PRO A 42 42.04 -11.33 30.35
C PRO A 42 41.07 -11.50 29.24
N HIS A 43 39.78 -11.82 29.53
CA HIS A 43 38.76 -12.14 28.60
C HIS A 43 37.80 -10.97 28.27
N GLU A 44 37.88 -9.85 29.03
CA GLU A 44 36.96 -8.72 28.89
C GLU A 44 36.95 -8.11 27.48
N ASP A 45 38.11 -7.85 26.90
CA ASP A 45 38.24 -7.26 25.57
C ASP A 45 37.62 -8.16 24.49
N PHE A 46 37.77 -9.49 24.63
CA PHE A 46 37.16 -10.45 23.70
C PHE A 46 35.63 -10.39 23.74
N PHE A 47 35.02 -10.37 24.91
CA PHE A 47 33.57 -10.31 25.05
C PHE A 47 33.01 -8.95 24.62
N GLN A 48 33.68 -7.85 25.00
CA GLN A 48 33.27 -6.50 24.60
C GLN A 48 33.33 -6.31 23.08
N SER A 49 34.41 -6.78 22.45
CA SER A 49 34.52 -6.72 20.98
C SER A 49 33.40 -7.54 20.32
N TYR A 50 33.12 -8.74 20.85
CA TYR A 50 32.09 -9.60 20.31
C TYR A 50 30.69 -9.00 20.45
N MET A 51 30.37 -8.36 21.60
CA MET A 51 29.11 -7.62 21.79
C MET A 51 28.96 -6.50 20.78
N ASN A 52 30.01 -5.67 20.62
CA ASN A 52 30.00 -4.54 19.71
C ASN A 52 29.87 -4.94 18.23
N ASP A 53 30.64 -5.97 17.82
CA ASP A 53 30.69 -6.41 16.42
C ASP A 53 29.38 -7.09 15.98
N TYR A 54 28.68 -7.79 16.89
CA TYR A 54 27.45 -8.53 16.59
C TYR A 54 26.17 -7.92 17.16
N GLY A 55 26.31 -6.81 17.94
CA GLY A 55 25.16 -6.06 18.44
C GLY A 55 24.39 -6.78 19.56
N TYR A 56 25.04 -7.62 20.37
CA TYR A 56 24.41 -8.20 21.56
C TYR A 56 24.38 -7.16 22.70
N TYR A 57 23.35 -7.28 23.54
CA TYR A 57 23.27 -6.45 24.76
C TYR A 57 24.18 -6.96 25.86
N ASP A 58 24.21 -8.27 26.10
CA ASP A 58 25.09 -8.92 27.06
C ASP A 58 25.48 -10.33 26.60
N ILE A 59 26.55 -10.88 27.19
CA ILE A 59 27.03 -12.25 26.99
C ILE A 59 27.36 -12.86 28.36
N PHE A 60 26.71 -13.98 28.66
CA PHE A 60 26.85 -14.68 29.94
C PHE A 60 27.57 -15.99 29.78
N VAL A 61 28.43 -16.33 30.78
CA VAL A 61 28.96 -17.66 30.99
C VAL A 61 28.36 -18.22 32.29
N ILE A 62 27.53 -19.25 32.17
CA ILE A 62 26.71 -19.76 33.29
C ILE A 62 27.12 -21.20 33.61
N CYS A 63 27.43 -21.51 34.87
CA CYS A 63 27.74 -22.86 35.33
C CYS A 63 26.61 -23.81 34.98
N ALA A 64 26.91 -24.90 34.27
CA ALA A 64 25.89 -25.86 33.88
C ALA A 64 25.28 -26.61 35.09
N GLN A 65 26.08 -26.87 36.13
CA GLN A 65 25.65 -27.65 37.29
C GLN A 65 24.75 -26.86 38.25
N HIS A 66 25.14 -25.65 38.61
CA HIS A 66 24.50 -24.88 39.66
C HIS A 66 23.72 -23.64 39.21
N GLY A 67 23.91 -23.19 37.95
CA GLY A 67 23.23 -21.99 37.42
C GLY A 67 23.84 -20.68 37.90
N HIS A 68 25.09 -20.70 38.38
CA HIS A 68 25.80 -19.47 38.72
C HIS A 68 26.18 -18.70 37.47
N VAL A 69 25.83 -17.42 37.41
CA VAL A 69 26.28 -16.49 36.36
C VAL A 69 27.73 -16.14 36.71
N MET A 70 28.67 -16.92 36.19
CA MET A 70 30.09 -16.76 36.50
C MET A 70 30.73 -15.58 35.79
N TYR A 71 30.17 -15.17 34.63
CA TYR A 71 30.58 -14.01 33.85
C TYR A 71 29.38 -13.35 33.20
N SER A 72 29.37 -12.03 33.15
CA SER A 72 28.50 -11.17 32.35
C SER A 72 29.36 -10.03 31.79
N ALA A 73 29.21 -9.74 30.51
CA ALA A 73 29.97 -8.69 29.85
C ALA A 73 29.45 -7.27 30.20
N ALA A 74 28.14 -7.12 30.40
CA ALA A 74 27.51 -5.86 30.83
C ALA A 74 27.66 -5.62 32.34
N LYS A 75 27.89 -6.68 33.13
CA LYS A 75 28.07 -6.66 34.58
C LYS A 75 26.92 -5.97 35.33
N GLU A 76 25.68 -6.23 34.90
CA GLU A 76 24.47 -5.79 35.60
C GLU A 76 24.20 -6.60 36.88
N SER A 77 23.02 -6.45 37.50
CA SER A 77 22.67 -7.10 38.77
C SER A 77 22.53 -8.63 38.70
N ASP A 78 22.54 -9.22 37.53
CA ASP A 78 22.57 -10.64 37.27
C ASP A 78 23.99 -11.24 37.33
N TYR A 79 25.04 -10.43 37.27
CA TYR A 79 26.40 -10.89 37.42
C TYR A 79 26.63 -11.48 38.83
N GLY A 80 26.95 -12.75 38.86
CA GLY A 80 27.09 -13.50 40.11
C GLY A 80 25.79 -14.18 40.59
N ALA A 81 24.64 -13.88 39.98
CA ALA A 81 23.35 -14.44 40.38
C ALA A 81 23.33 -15.96 40.29
N ASN A 82 22.50 -16.58 41.13
CA ASN A 82 22.18 -18.00 41.08
C ASN A 82 20.83 -18.23 40.44
N LEU A 83 20.82 -18.82 39.24
CA LEU A 83 19.59 -19.03 38.44
C LEU A 83 18.80 -20.27 38.90
N SER A 84 19.37 -21.12 39.78
CA SER A 84 18.64 -22.26 40.34
C SER A 84 17.81 -21.88 41.56
N ASN A 85 18.34 -21.02 42.43
CA ASN A 85 17.77 -20.75 43.77
C ASN A 85 17.63 -19.26 44.08
N GLY A 86 18.27 -18.36 43.31
CA GLY A 86 18.28 -16.92 43.55
C GLY A 86 17.00 -16.20 43.10
N SER A 87 17.02 -14.87 43.17
CA SER A 87 15.91 -14.00 42.77
C SER A 87 15.54 -14.09 41.27
N LEU A 88 16.48 -14.51 40.42
CA LEU A 88 16.30 -14.65 38.98
C LEU A 88 15.94 -16.10 38.53
N LYS A 89 15.62 -17.03 39.46
CA LYS A 89 15.31 -18.44 39.16
C LYS A 89 14.13 -18.66 38.21
N ASP A 90 13.21 -17.68 38.15
CA ASP A 90 12.01 -17.71 37.32
C ASP A 90 12.11 -16.68 36.15
N SER A 91 13.30 -16.17 35.87
CA SER A 91 13.54 -15.22 34.76
C SER A 91 13.75 -15.92 33.43
N ALA A 92 13.57 -15.19 32.32
CA ALA A 92 13.86 -15.68 30.97
C ALA A 92 15.32 -16.15 30.81
N LEU A 93 16.30 -15.54 31.50
CA LEU A 93 17.68 -16.01 31.53
C LEU A 93 17.80 -17.41 32.18
N ALA A 94 17.09 -17.64 33.30
CA ALA A 94 17.08 -18.97 33.96
C ALA A 94 16.37 -20.01 33.08
N ASP A 95 15.30 -19.64 32.39
CA ASP A 95 14.60 -20.54 31.45
C ASP A 95 15.53 -20.91 30.29
N ALA A 96 16.24 -19.94 29.71
CA ALA A 96 17.23 -20.18 28.64
C ALA A 96 18.34 -21.15 29.08
N TRP A 97 18.91 -20.91 30.27
CA TRP A 97 19.91 -21.82 30.86
C TRP A 97 19.39 -23.24 31.06
N LYS A 98 18.20 -23.43 31.66
CA LYS A 98 17.55 -24.71 31.87
C LYS A 98 17.30 -25.47 30.56
N LYS A 99 16.62 -24.81 29.62
CA LYS A 99 16.26 -25.40 28.32
C LYS A 99 17.48 -25.80 27.50
N ALA A 100 18.54 -24.97 27.44
CA ALA A 100 19.75 -25.31 26.71
C ALA A 100 20.42 -26.59 27.24
N LYS A 101 20.44 -26.77 28.56
CA LYS A 101 20.96 -27.99 29.21
C LYS A 101 20.09 -29.22 28.92
N GLU A 102 18.78 -29.09 29.09
CA GLU A 102 17.83 -30.18 28.94
C GLU A 102 17.75 -30.68 27.51
N LEU A 103 17.61 -29.73 26.56
CA LEU A 103 17.45 -30.02 25.14
C LEU A 103 18.80 -30.29 24.44
N LYS A 104 19.93 -29.97 25.09
CA LYS A 104 21.30 -30.18 24.59
C LYS A 104 21.57 -29.57 23.21
N ARG A 105 20.88 -28.46 22.87
CA ARG A 105 21.01 -27.71 21.64
C ARG A 105 20.91 -26.21 21.93
N PRO A 106 21.25 -25.33 20.96
CA PRO A 106 20.91 -23.91 21.06
C PRO A 106 19.40 -23.74 21.17
N VAL A 107 18.97 -22.79 22.02
CA VAL A 107 17.56 -22.48 22.28
C VAL A 107 17.39 -20.96 22.33
N TYR A 108 16.26 -20.50 21.85
CA TYR A 108 15.81 -19.13 22.04
C TYR A 108 14.72 -19.08 23.11
N VAL A 109 14.73 -18.04 23.93
CA VAL A 109 13.65 -17.70 24.86
C VAL A 109 13.15 -16.34 24.52
N ASP A 110 11.84 -16.22 24.30
CA ASP A 110 11.17 -15.00 23.85
C ASP A 110 11.30 -13.87 24.87
N MET A 111 10.96 -12.67 24.48
CA MET A 111 11.05 -11.46 25.28
C MET A 111 10.09 -11.51 26.45
N GLU A 112 10.61 -11.27 27.64
CA GLU A 112 9.88 -11.05 28.88
C GLU A 112 10.51 -9.88 29.65
N PRO A 113 9.76 -9.18 30.52
CA PRO A 113 10.31 -8.16 31.39
C PRO A 113 11.46 -8.71 32.22
N TYR A 114 12.64 -8.07 32.14
CA TYR A 114 13.85 -8.55 32.77
C TYR A 114 14.40 -7.55 33.81
N ALA A 115 14.33 -7.93 35.07
CA ALA A 115 14.66 -7.04 36.19
C ALA A 115 16.07 -6.43 36.13
N PRO A 116 17.16 -7.18 35.78
CA PRO A 116 18.49 -6.59 35.66
C PRO A 116 18.59 -5.47 34.63
N SER A 117 17.82 -5.55 33.53
CA SER A 117 17.72 -4.50 32.50
C SER A 117 16.61 -3.48 32.83
N ASN A 118 16.39 -3.16 34.10
CA ASN A 118 15.37 -2.21 34.59
C ASN A 118 13.94 -2.55 34.15
N GLY A 119 13.64 -3.83 33.96
CA GLY A 119 12.32 -4.30 33.54
C GLY A 119 12.08 -4.18 32.02
N ALA A 120 13.06 -3.76 31.24
CA ALA A 120 12.96 -3.81 29.80
C ALA A 120 12.83 -5.26 29.30
N PRO A 121 12.04 -5.53 28.25
CA PRO A 121 11.93 -6.86 27.68
C PRO A 121 13.28 -7.37 27.16
N ALA A 122 13.65 -8.60 27.52
CA ALA A 122 14.90 -9.23 27.11
C ALA A 122 14.65 -10.58 26.49
N MET A 123 15.32 -10.84 25.37
CA MET A 123 15.33 -12.09 24.63
C MET A 123 16.69 -12.76 24.78
N PHE A 124 16.73 -14.08 24.96
CA PHE A 124 17.95 -14.81 25.16
C PHE A 124 18.16 -15.92 24.13
N LEU A 125 19.39 -16.05 23.65
CA LEU A 125 19.90 -17.21 22.90
C LEU A 125 20.89 -17.95 23.78
N ALA A 126 20.56 -19.16 24.21
CA ALA A 126 21.42 -19.99 25.06
C ALA A 126 21.95 -21.19 24.29
N THR A 127 23.20 -21.57 24.53
CA THR A 127 23.81 -22.74 23.91
C THR A 127 24.68 -23.49 24.92
N PRO A 128 24.57 -24.83 25.02
CA PRO A 128 25.43 -25.63 25.90
C PRO A 128 26.86 -25.66 25.36
N VAL A 129 27.84 -25.54 26.25
CA VAL A 129 29.28 -25.65 25.93
C VAL A 129 29.80 -26.95 26.46
N TYR A 130 30.33 -27.77 25.55
CA TYR A 130 30.91 -29.11 25.87
C TYR A 130 32.41 -28.99 26.02
N ILE A 131 32.94 -29.50 27.13
CA ILE A 131 34.36 -29.70 27.37
C ILE A 131 34.50 -31.16 27.79
N ASP A 132 35.39 -31.95 27.17
CA ASP A 132 35.61 -33.35 27.38
C ASP A 132 34.33 -34.21 27.32
N GLY A 133 33.40 -33.84 26.45
CA GLY A 133 32.15 -34.57 26.23
C GLY A 133 31.03 -34.26 27.23
N GLU A 134 31.27 -33.42 28.23
CA GLU A 134 30.28 -32.99 29.22
C GLU A 134 29.88 -31.53 29.04
N ILE A 135 28.62 -31.18 29.35
CA ILE A 135 28.19 -29.78 29.40
C ILE A 135 28.77 -29.15 30.66
N LYS A 136 29.78 -28.30 30.52
CA LYS A 136 30.42 -27.57 31.64
C LYS A 136 29.79 -26.23 31.91
N SER A 137 29.28 -25.59 30.85
CA SER A 137 28.68 -24.26 30.95
C SER A 137 27.57 -24.09 29.91
N VAL A 138 26.72 -23.08 30.10
CA VAL A 138 25.83 -22.57 29.09
C VAL A 138 26.26 -21.12 28.76
N LEU A 139 26.55 -20.89 27.52
CA LEU A 139 26.81 -19.56 26.99
C LEU A 139 25.49 -18.96 26.57
N VAL A 140 25.16 -17.77 27.08
CA VAL A 140 23.91 -17.06 26.76
C VAL A 140 24.20 -15.70 26.19
N PHE A 141 23.46 -15.32 25.17
CA PHE A 141 23.49 -14.00 24.54
C PHE A 141 22.15 -13.32 24.80
N GLN A 142 22.19 -12.12 25.34
CA GLN A 142 21.03 -11.24 25.39
C GLN A 142 20.94 -10.46 24.09
N ILE A 143 19.84 -10.63 23.38
CA ILE A 143 19.59 -9.95 22.09
C ILE A 143 19.23 -8.50 22.38
N SER A 144 19.87 -7.58 21.69
CA SER A 144 19.55 -6.15 21.78
C SER A 144 18.26 -5.83 21.05
N ASP A 145 17.31 -5.15 21.71
CA ASP A 145 16.13 -4.55 21.11
C ASP A 145 16.51 -3.55 20.01
N LYS A 146 17.59 -2.80 20.23
CA LYS A 146 18.16 -1.89 19.23
C LYS A 146 18.50 -2.60 17.92
N SER A 147 19.12 -3.78 17.99
CA SER A 147 19.50 -4.55 16.77
C SER A 147 18.29 -4.99 15.97
N ILE A 148 17.19 -5.36 16.64
CA ILE A 148 15.92 -5.70 15.98
C ILE A 148 15.30 -4.45 15.36
N ASN A 149 15.23 -3.36 16.13
CA ASN A 149 14.65 -2.10 15.68
C ASN A 149 15.44 -1.48 14.53
N ASP A 150 16.77 -1.58 14.50
CA ASP A 150 17.59 -1.07 13.39
C ASP A 150 17.26 -1.78 12.06
N ILE A 151 16.86 -3.05 12.11
CA ILE A 151 16.36 -3.78 10.93
C ILE A 151 14.94 -3.33 10.56
N MET A 152 14.05 -3.22 11.55
CA MET A 152 12.62 -2.94 11.32
C MET A 152 12.34 -1.47 10.98
N LYS A 153 13.23 -0.54 11.33
CA LYS A 153 13.12 0.89 11.02
C LYS A 153 13.48 1.26 9.59
N PHE A 154 13.90 0.30 8.77
CA PHE A 154 14.22 0.58 7.37
C PHE A 154 12.93 0.97 6.61
N ARG A 155 12.91 2.22 6.08
CA ARG A 155 11.73 2.82 5.44
C ARG A 155 12.01 3.38 4.04
N GLU A 156 13.15 3.04 3.44
CA GLU A 156 13.46 3.54 2.09
C GLU A 156 12.46 2.99 1.07
N GLY A 157 11.76 3.89 0.39
CA GLY A 157 10.72 3.53 -0.56
C GLY A 157 9.32 3.37 0.05
N PHE A 158 9.16 3.50 1.37
CA PHE A 158 7.87 3.44 2.04
C PHE A 158 7.09 4.76 1.86
N GLY A 159 5.76 4.65 1.92
CA GLY A 159 4.83 5.76 1.97
C GLY A 159 4.80 6.46 3.35
N GLU A 160 3.81 7.32 3.55
CA GLU A 160 3.66 8.05 4.82
C GLU A 160 3.15 7.14 5.95
N SER A 161 2.14 6.30 5.66
CA SER A 161 1.50 5.38 6.62
C SER A 161 2.06 3.96 6.59
N GLU A 162 3.00 3.65 5.71
CA GLU A 162 3.55 2.29 5.62
C GLU A 162 4.52 2.02 6.76
N GLU A 163 4.33 0.91 7.46
CA GLU A 163 5.23 0.44 8.50
C GLU A 163 5.40 -1.08 8.49
N THR A 164 6.51 -1.55 9.07
CA THR A 164 6.74 -2.97 9.37
C THR A 164 7.05 -3.14 10.84
N TYR A 165 6.48 -4.17 11.44
CA TYR A 165 6.70 -4.47 12.86
C TYR A 165 6.56 -5.96 13.15
N LEU A 166 7.01 -6.35 14.35
CA LEU A 166 6.98 -7.73 14.83
C LEU A 166 6.09 -7.83 16.06
N VAL A 167 5.34 -8.94 16.14
CA VAL A 167 4.41 -9.22 17.25
C VAL A 167 4.64 -10.63 17.77
N GLY A 168 4.69 -10.79 19.09
CA GLY A 168 4.83 -12.08 19.77
C GLY A 168 3.50 -12.82 19.97
N ALA A 169 3.59 -14.05 20.48
CA ALA A 169 2.43 -14.91 20.75
C ALA A 169 1.48 -14.34 21.83
N ASP A 170 1.94 -13.42 22.64
CA ASP A 170 1.19 -12.66 23.64
C ASP A 170 0.51 -11.40 23.08
N ASN A 171 0.57 -11.20 21.75
CA ASN A 171 0.12 -10.01 21.03
C ASN A 171 0.90 -8.73 21.38
N LEU A 172 2.05 -8.82 22.05
CA LEU A 172 2.88 -7.66 22.36
C LEU A 172 3.94 -7.43 21.27
N MET A 173 4.35 -6.19 21.16
CA MET A 173 5.37 -5.78 20.17
C MET A 173 6.71 -6.48 20.41
N ARG A 174 7.38 -6.83 19.34
CA ARG A 174 8.76 -7.33 19.31
C ARG A 174 9.71 -6.40 18.57
N SER A 175 9.17 -5.32 18.02
CA SER A 175 9.89 -4.16 17.49
C SER A 175 9.04 -2.91 17.73
N ASP A 176 9.61 -1.72 17.51
CA ASP A 176 8.87 -0.47 17.63
C ASP A 176 7.98 -0.23 16.41
N SER A 177 6.74 0.24 16.62
CA SER A 177 5.93 0.87 15.60
C SER A 177 6.49 2.26 15.26
N PHE A 178 6.40 2.61 13.99
CA PHE A 178 6.69 3.95 13.51
C PHE A 178 5.51 4.92 13.72
N LEU A 179 4.28 4.43 13.56
CA LEU A 179 3.06 5.25 13.57
C LEU A 179 2.55 5.56 14.98
N ASP A 180 2.75 4.66 15.95
CA ASP A 180 2.38 4.90 17.35
C ASP A 180 3.53 4.66 18.33
N PRO A 181 4.51 5.58 18.38
CA PRO A 181 5.64 5.47 19.31
C PRO A 181 5.25 5.64 20.78
N LYS A 182 3.99 5.99 21.07
CA LYS A 182 3.51 6.20 22.42
C LYS A 182 3.08 4.90 23.10
N ASN A 183 2.37 4.02 22.39
CA ASN A 183 1.79 2.80 22.96
C ASN A 183 2.41 1.54 22.36
N HIS A 184 2.87 1.59 21.11
CA HIS A 184 3.30 0.43 20.33
C HIS A 184 4.82 0.41 20.06
N THR A 185 5.64 1.01 20.94
CA THR A 185 7.06 0.61 21.02
C THR A 185 7.17 -0.70 21.78
N LEU A 186 8.28 -1.42 21.64
CA LEU A 186 8.55 -2.63 22.41
C LEU A 186 8.33 -2.38 23.91
N ILE A 187 8.98 -1.36 24.46
CA ILE A 187 8.91 -1.04 25.90
C ILE A 187 7.50 -0.61 26.31
N ALA A 188 6.84 0.23 25.52
CA ALA A 188 5.51 0.73 25.84
C ALA A 188 4.46 -0.39 25.83
N SER A 189 4.55 -1.30 24.86
CA SER A 189 3.66 -2.45 24.73
C SER A 189 3.74 -3.37 25.94
N PHE A 190 4.94 -3.74 26.38
CA PHE A 190 5.13 -4.54 27.59
C PHE A 190 4.76 -3.82 28.88
N SER A 191 4.96 -2.50 28.95
CA SER A 191 4.62 -1.69 30.14
C SER A 191 3.10 -1.49 30.30
N ASN A 192 2.33 -1.49 29.20
CA ASN A 192 0.88 -1.33 29.22
C ASN A 192 0.23 -2.20 28.13
N PRO A 193 0.10 -3.52 28.39
CA PRO A 193 -0.46 -4.47 27.42
C PRO A 193 -1.87 -4.11 26.93
N ASP A 194 -2.69 -3.50 27.78
CA ASP A 194 -4.07 -3.12 27.42
C ASP A 194 -4.12 -2.10 26.27
N LYS A 195 -3.06 -1.30 26.09
CA LYS A 195 -2.96 -0.28 25.04
C LYS A 195 -1.96 -0.61 23.95
N GLY A 196 -1.01 -1.46 24.26
CA GLY A 196 0.10 -1.78 23.37
C GLY A 196 -0.01 -3.14 22.70
N SER A 197 -1.13 -3.86 22.87
CA SER A 197 -1.35 -5.14 22.20
C SER A 197 -1.82 -4.96 20.76
N VAL A 198 -1.39 -5.87 19.89
CA VAL A 198 -1.79 -5.94 18.48
C VAL A 198 -2.60 -7.21 18.25
N ASP A 199 -3.88 -7.16 18.64
CA ASP A 199 -4.83 -8.27 18.52
C ASP A 199 -5.67 -8.15 17.24
N THR A 200 -5.02 -8.14 16.07
CA THR A 200 -5.69 -8.05 14.77
C THR A 200 -5.94 -9.41 14.14
N GLU A 201 -6.79 -9.45 13.12
CA GLU A 201 -7.03 -10.67 12.35
C GLU A 201 -5.74 -11.20 11.70
N ALA A 202 -4.93 -10.28 11.13
CA ALA A 202 -3.69 -10.62 10.47
C ALA A 202 -2.63 -11.17 11.45
N THR A 203 -2.52 -10.57 12.65
CA THR A 203 -1.62 -11.06 13.70
C THR A 203 -1.99 -12.50 14.12
N LYS A 204 -3.27 -12.78 14.33
CA LYS A 204 -3.75 -14.13 14.67
C LYS A 204 -3.39 -15.16 13.60
N GLU A 205 -3.67 -14.84 12.33
CA GLU A 205 -3.37 -15.75 11.23
C GLU A 205 -1.87 -15.99 11.07
N ALA A 206 -1.02 -14.96 11.20
CA ALA A 206 0.43 -15.12 11.16
C ALA A 206 0.92 -16.00 12.31
N LEU A 207 0.43 -15.80 13.54
CA LEU A 207 0.77 -16.63 14.70
C LEU A 207 0.23 -18.07 14.58
N GLU A 208 -0.83 -18.32 13.85
CA GLU A 208 -1.27 -19.66 13.46
C GLU A 208 -0.35 -20.31 12.40
N GLY A 209 0.53 -19.55 11.79
CA GLY A 209 1.47 -20.03 10.78
C GLY A 209 1.02 -19.79 9.34
N LYS A 210 0.03 -18.92 9.13
CA LYS A 210 -0.46 -18.51 7.81
C LYS A 210 0.26 -17.26 7.34
N SER A 211 0.38 -17.11 6.01
CA SER A 211 0.83 -15.88 5.36
C SER A 211 -0.28 -15.40 4.44
N GLY A 212 -0.44 -14.09 4.32
CA GLY A 212 -1.49 -13.52 3.48
C GLY A 212 -1.32 -12.03 3.23
N ALA A 213 -2.24 -11.50 2.42
CA ALA A 213 -2.42 -10.07 2.19
C ALA A 213 -3.93 -9.78 2.12
N LYS A 214 -4.40 -8.86 2.93
CA LYS A 214 -5.82 -8.46 2.96
C LYS A 214 -6.00 -7.07 3.57
N ILE A 215 -7.15 -6.48 3.35
CA ILE A 215 -7.56 -5.28 4.07
C ILE A 215 -8.15 -5.70 5.40
N ILE A 216 -7.60 -5.16 6.49
CA ILE A 216 -8.05 -5.38 7.86
C ILE A 216 -8.19 -4.04 8.59
N ILE A 217 -8.72 -4.08 9.80
CA ILE A 217 -8.60 -2.96 10.74
C ILE A 217 -7.38 -3.18 11.61
N ASP A 218 -6.46 -2.22 11.61
CA ASP A 218 -5.23 -2.26 12.38
C ASP A 218 -5.43 -1.98 13.88
N TYR A 219 -4.34 -1.95 14.64
CA TYR A 219 -4.35 -1.64 16.08
C TYR A 219 -4.72 -0.17 16.38
N ASN A 220 -4.71 0.74 15.39
CA ASN A 220 -5.14 2.15 15.49
C ASN A 220 -6.58 2.39 15.02
N ASN A 221 -7.33 1.32 14.68
CA ASN A 221 -8.67 1.36 14.09
C ASN A 221 -8.72 1.97 12.67
N ASN A 222 -7.64 1.91 11.91
CA ASN A 222 -7.60 2.29 10.51
C ASN A 222 -7.77 1.08 9.59
N PRO A 223 -8.46 1.21 8.45
CA PRO A 223 -8.42 0.19 7.41
C PRO A 223 -7.06 0.23 6.72
N VAL A 224 -6.32 -0.87 6.77
CA VAL A 224 -4.99 -1.01 6.18
C VAL A 224 -4.93 -2.21 5.24
N LEU A 225 -4.13 -2.10 4.19
CA LEU A 225 -3.65 -3.27 3.45
C LEU A 225 -2.52 -3.87 4.28
N SER A 226 -2.78 -5.02 4.89
CA SER A 226 -1.85 -5.76 5.73
C SER A 226 -1.31 -6.97 4.97
N VAL A 227 0.01 -7.08 4.92
CA VAL A 227 0.75 -8.28 4.49
C VAL A 227 1.40 -8.88 5.72
N TYR A 228 1.16 -10.15 5.97
CA TYR A 228 1.59 -10.81 7.19
C TYR A 228 2.15 -12.20 6.93
N SER A 229 3.08 -12.60 7.79
CA SER A 229 3.71 -13.92 7.73
C SER A 229 4.27 -14.32 9.09
N PRO A 230 4.37 -15.63 9.40
CA PRO A 230 5.12 -16.09 10.56
C PRO A 230 6.63 -15.97 10.34
N VAL A 231 7.34 -15.51 11.36
CA VAL A 231 8.80 -15.52 11.44
C VAL A 231 9.19 -16.57 12.50
N LYS A 232 9.82 -17.64 12.06
CA LYS A 232 10.30 -18.69 12.97
C LYS A 232 11.58 -18.23 13.66
N ILE A 233 11.61 -18.29 14.98
CA ILE A 233 12.79 -18.03 15.79
C ILE A 233 13.36 -19.35 16.25
N GLY A 234 14.34 -19.84 15.50
CA GLY A 234 14.87 -21.20 15.68
C GLY A 234 13.78 -22.26 15.52
N GLU A 235 13.80 -23.24 16.43
CA GLU A 235 12.77 -24.27 16.56
C GLU A 235 11.83 -24.01 17.75
N ASP A 236 12.03 -22.90 18.47
CA ASP A 236 11.46 -22.73 19.81
C ASP A 236 10.12 -21.98 19.79
N PHE A 237 10.01 -20.92 18.98
CA PHE A 237 8.78 -20.15 18.85
C PHE A 237 8.72 -19.40 17.51
N LYS A 238 7.66 -18.62 17.31
CA LYS A 238 7.49 -17.76 16.14
C LYS A 238 6.89 -16.42 16.53
N TRP A 239 7.21 -15.40 15.77
CA TRP A 239 6.58 -14.08 15.77
C TRP A 239 5.73 -13.92 14.52
N ALA A 240 4.83 -12.95 14.54
CA ALA A 240 4.20 -12.41 13.36
C ALA A 240 5.01 -11.22 12.86
N ILE A 241 5.35 -11.18 11.56
CA ILE A 241 5.80 -9.98 10.88
C ILE A 241 4.62 -9.38 10.13
N MET A 242 4.43 -8.10 10.31
CA MET A 242 3.39 -7.30 9.68
C MET A 242 4.03 -6.23 8.81
N ALA A 243 3.48 -6.02 7.61
CA ALA A 243 3.79 -4.87 6.78
C ALA A 243 2.44 -4.26 6.36
N GLU A 244 2.18 -3.04 6.76
CA GLU A 244 0.88 -2.41 6.67
C GLU A 244 0.98 -1.00 6.07
N ILE A 245 -0.01 -0.63 5.28
CA ILE A 245 -0.17 0.69 4.70
C ILE A 245 -1.66 1.05 4.71
N ASP A 246 -2.01 2.29 5.02
CA ASP A 246 -3.40 2.76 5.00
C ASP A 246 -4.06 2.51 3.64
N GLU A 247 -5.26 1.93 3.63
CA GLU A 247 -6.05 1.75 2.41
C GLU A 247 -6.24 3.08 1.67
N ALA A 248 -6.44 4.17 2.40
CA ALA A 248 -6.58 5.51 1.84
C ALA A 248 -5.34 5.93 1.05
N GLU A 249 -4.14 5.65 1.54
CA GLU A 249 -2.88 5.96 0.86
C GLU A 249 -2.69 5.10 -0.40
N VAL A 250 -2.96 3.79 -0.30
CA VAL A 250 -2.91 2.87 -1.46
C VAL A 250 -3.83 3.34 -2.58
N LEU A 251 -5.00 3.89 -2.24
CA LEU A 251 -6.01 4.32 -3.21
C LEU A 251 -5.80 5.75 -3.75
N LEU A 252 -4.84 6.53 -3.25
CA LEU A 252 -4.58 7.89 -3.75
C LEU A 252 -4.31 7.89 -5.25
N THR A 253 -3.28 7.19 -5.71
CA THR A 253 -2.90 7.14 -7.13
C THR A 253 -3.99 6.55 -8.04
N PRO A 254 -4.63 5.40 -7.72
CA PRO A 254 -5.76 4.89 -8.47
C PRO A 254 -6.93 5.87 -8.59
N ASN A 255 -7.27 6.58 -7.51
CA ASN A 255 -8.35 7.56 -7.48
C ASN A 255 -8.03 8.79 -8.35
N GLU A 256 -6.79 9.30 -8.30
CA GLU A 256 -6.34 10.39 -9.16
C GLU A 256 -6.42 10.01 -10.63
N ILE A 257 -5.89 8.84 -11.00
CA ILE A 257 -5.96 8.33 -12.38
C ILE A 257 -7.42 8.19 -12.83
N ARG A 258 -8.28 7.60 -12.01
CA ARG A 258 -9.71 7.47 -12.29
C ARG A 258 -10.37 8.83 -12.56
N ASN A 259 -10.08 9.83 -11.74
CA ASN A 259 -10.65 11.17 -11.85
C ASN A 259 -10.18 11.88 -13.14
N VAL A 260 -8.90 11.75 -13.48
CA VAL A 260 -8.35 12.29 -14.75
C VAL A 260 -8.99 11.62 -15.97
N ILE A 261 -9.12 10.29 -15.97
CA ILE A 261 -9.78 9.53 -17.05
C ILE A 261 -11.25 9.92 -17.18
N ALA A 262 -11.97 10.04 -16.06
CA ALA A 262 -13.37 10.46 -16.06
C ALA A 262 -13.55 11.87 -16.65
N LEU A 263 -12.72 12.83 -16.24
CA LEU A 263 -12.75 14.20 -16.77
C LEU A 263 -12.43 14.24 -18.26
N ALA A 264 -11.37 13.56 -18.69
CA ALA A 264 -11.00 13.47 -20.10
C ALA A 264 -12.11 12.83 -20.96
N SER A 265 -12.77 11.79 -20.44
CA SER A 265 -13.89 11.13 -21.11
C SER A 265 -15.09 12.06 -21.28
N ILE A 266 -15.45 12.83 -20.26
CA ILE A 266 -16.52 13.82 -20.32
C ILE A 266 -16.22 14.90 -21.37
N LEU A 267 -15.01 15.44 -21.38
CA LEU A 267 -14.58 16.43 -22.37
C LEU A 267 -14.64 15.88 -23.79
N LEU A 268 -14.20 14.66 -23.99
CA LEU A 268 -14.25 13.99 -25.30
C LEU A 268 -15.70 13.79 -25.79
N ILE A 269 -16.61 13.38 -24.91
CA ILE A 269 -18.04 13.22 -25.24
C ILE A 269 -18.64 14.58 -25.65
N ILE A 270 -18.33 15.67 -24.94
CA ILE A 270 -18.79 17.02 -25.28
C ILE A 270 -18.27 17.45 -26.66
N LEU A 271 -16.97 17.24 -26.93
CA LEU A 271 -16.36 17.58 -28.21
C LEU A 271 -17.01 16.82 -29.39
N ILE A 272 -17.22 15.51 -29.20
CA ILE A 272 -17.91 14.67 -30.20
C ILE A 272 -19.34 15.16 -30.38
N GLY A 273 -20.06 15.48 -29.32
CA GLY A 273 -21.41 16.04 -29.38
C GLY A 273 -21.49 17.35 -30.16
N ILE A 274 -20.57 18.29 -29.91
CA ILE A 274 -20.46 19.54 -30.64
C ILE A 274 -20.14 19.29 -32.14
N ALA A 275 -19.18 18.40 -32.40
CA ALA A 275 -18.79 18.05 -33.77
C ALA A 275 -19.96 17.43 -34.54
N LEU A 276 -20.69 16.49 -33.96
CA LEU A 276 -21.87 15.87 -34.56
C LEU A 276 -23.00 16.89 -34.76
N PHE A 277 -23.26 17.72 -33.76
CA PHE A 277 -24.28 18.78 -33.88
C PHE A 277 -23.95 19.74 -35.02
N THR A 278 -22.72 20.23 -35.10
CA THR A 278 -22.29 21.13 -36.17
C THR A 278 -22.32 20.47 -37.54
N PHE A 279 -21.92 19.19 -37.62
CA PHE A 279 -21.96 18.40 -38.83
C PHE A 279 -23.40 18.19 -39.35
N VAL A 280 -24.30 17.69 -38.48
CA VAL A 280 -25.72 17.51 -38.86
C VAL A 280 -26.41 18.81 -39.24
N ASN A 281 -26.17 19.86 -38.44
CA ASN A 281 -26.74 21.15 -38.70
C ASN A 281 -26.27 21.74 -40.05
N SER A 282 -24.97 21.58 -40.36
CA SER A 282 -24.40 22.14 -41.61
C SER A 282 -24.76 21.33 -42.86
N ILE A 283 -24.76 20.00 -42.75
CA ILE A 283 -24.92 19.12 -43.91
C ILE A 283 -26.38 18.75 -44.18
N VAL A 284 -27.21 18.68 -43.13
CA VAL A 284 -28.61 18.26 -43.26
C VAL A 284 -29.60 19.39 -42.99
N VAL A 285 -29.55 19.96 -41.77
CA VAL A 285 -30.61 20.88 -41.32
C VAL A 285 -30.65 22.19 -42.13
N LYS A 286 -29.51 22.86 -42.30
CA LYS A 286 -29.45 24.12 -43.05
C LYS A 286 -29.87 23.94 -44.52
N PRO A 287 -29.35 22.99 -45.30
CA PRO A 287 -29.77 22.74 -46.68
C PRO A 287 -31.25 22.39 -46.81
N LEU A 288 -31.75 21.55 -45.87
CA LEU A 288 -33.18 21.18 -45.88
C LEU A 288 -34.08 22.41 -45.64
N ASN A 289 -33.70 23.32 -44.72
CA ASN A 289 -34.41 24.55 -44.47
C ASN A 289 -34.38 25.48 -45.70
N VAL A 290 -33.23 25.57 -46.40
CA VAL A 290 -33.11 26.36 -47.65
C VAL A 290 -34.06 25.78 -48.73
N PHE A 291 -34.06 24.47 -48.91
CA PHE A 291 -34.97 23.80 -49.82
C PHE A 291 -36.44 24.02 -49.45
N GLN A 292 -36.81 23.86 -48.18
CA GLN A 292 -38.18 24.11 -47.69
C GLN A 292 -38.63 25.55 -47.96
N ASN A 293 -37.80 26.54 -47.68
CA ASN A 293 -38.12 27.94 -47.89
C ASN A 293 -38.29 28.26 -49.39
N GLY A 294 -37.41 27.70 -50.24
CA GLY A 294 -37.55 27.83 -51.71
C GLY A 294 -38.82 27.21 -52.21
N LEU A 295 -39.18 26.01 -51.73
CA LEU A 295 -40.45 25.35 -52.11
C LEU A 295 -41.68 26.18 -51.65
N LEU A 296 -41.65 26.70 -50.43
CA LEU A 296 -42.73 27.60 -49.94
C LEU A 296 -42.86 28.88 -50.79
N SER A 297 -41.74 29.47 -51.21
CA SER A 297 -41.74 30.62 -52.11
C SER A 297 -42.38 30.29 -53.49
N PHE A 298 -42.06 29.10 -54.03
CA PHE A 298 -42.68 28.62 -55.26
C PHE A 298 -44.20 28.40 -55.11
N PHE A 299 -44.66 27.83 -53.99
CA PHE A 299 -46.10 27.68 -53.75
C PHE A 299 -46.82 29.01 -53.59
N LYS A 300 -46.22 30.05 -52.98
CA LYS A 300 -46.78 31.40 -52.95
C LYS A 300 -46.93 32.01 -54.35
N TYR A 301 -45.91 31.76 -55.21
CA TYR A 301 -46.02 32.21 -56.62
C TYR A 301 -47.15 31.46 -57.33
N LEU A 302 -47.33 30.17 -57.20
CA LEU A 302 -48.43 29.39 -57.77
C LEU A 302 -49.80 29.90 -57.32
N ASN A 303 -49.94 30.31 -56.07
CA ASN A 303 -51.14 30.80 -55.47
C ASN A 303 -51.44 32.31 -55.89
N LYS A 304 -50.55 32.89 -56.72
CA LYS A 304 -50.58 34.31 -57.09
C LYS A 304 -50.48 35.29 -55.91
N GLU A 305 -49.82 34.80 -54.77
CA GLU A 305 -49.51 35.64 -53.61
C GLU A 305 -48.29 36.52 -53.86
N THR A 306 -47.42 36.10 -54.81
CA THR A 306 -46.23 36.89 -55.25
C THR A 306 -46.15 36.86 -56.77
N GLU A 307 -45.55 37.93 -57.36
CA GLU A 307 -45.42 38.10 -58.79
C GLU A 307 -44.27 37.34 -59.44
N ASP A 308 -43.28 36.86 -58.62
CA ASP A 308 -42.12 36.05 -59.05
C ASP A 308 -41.67 35.09 -58.00
N THR A 309 -40.92 34.08 -58.36
CA THR A 309 -40.27 33.10 -57.51
C THR A 309 -38.85 32.84 -58.00
N GLN A 310 -37.92 32.68 -57.06
CA GLN A 310 -36.54 32.36 -57.39
C GLN A 310 -36.33 30.87 -57.50
N GLU A 311 -35.38 30.44 -58.33
CA GLU A 311 -34.96 29.06 -58.38
C GLU A 311 -34.29 28.65 -57.08
N LEU A 312 -34.48 27.37 -56.67
CA LEU A 312 -33.81 26.78 -55.57
C LEU A 312 -32.30 26.62 -55.88
N ILE A 313 -31.46 26.80 -54.88
CA ILE A 313 -30.00 26.64 -55.01
C ILE A 313 -29.66 25.18 -55.27
N VAL A 314 -28.95 24.90 -56.37
CA VAL A 314 -28.48 23.55 -56.74
C VAL A 314 -26.94 23.56 -56.72
N ASP A 315 -26.37 23.59 -55.54
CA ASP A 315 -24.92 23.58 -55.31
C ASP A 315 -24.40 22.22 -54.76
N ARG A 316 -25.31 21.23 -54.68
CA ARG A 316 -25.05 19.94 -54.07
C ARG A 316 -25.35 18.79 -55.06
N LYS A 317 -24.62 17.66 -54.81
CA LYS A 317 -24.76 16.42 -55.64
C LYS A 317 -25.47 15.29 -54.91
N ASP A 318 -26.10 15.60 -53.77
CA ASP A 318 -26.87 14.66 -52.95
C ASP A 318 -28.36 14.73 -53.28
N GLU A 319 -29.17 14.02 -52.51
CA GLU A 319 -30.63 13.90 -52.69
C GLU A 319 -31.31 15.28 -52.62
N ILE A 320 -30.83 16.19 -51.77
CA ILE A 320 -31.38 17.55 -51.63
C ILE A 320 -31.10 18.36 -52.89
N GLY A 321 -29.89 18.26 -53.42
CA GLY A 321 -29.53 18.90 -54.69
C GLY A 321 -30.35 18.37 -55.87
N LEU A 322 -30.56 17.03 -55.94
CA LEU A 322 -31.42 16.40 -56.97
C LEU A 322 -32.88 16.88 -56.84
N MET A 323 -33.44 16.92 -55.63
CA MET A 323 -34.78 17.47 -55.38
C MET A 323 -34.89 18.93 -55.83
N SER A 324 -33.89 19.76 -55.48
CA SER A 324 -33.85 21.19 -55.92
C SER A 324 -33.85 21.29 -57.44
N SER A 325 -33.09 20.48 -58.15
CA SER A 325 -33.04 20.48 -59.63
C SER A 325 -34.38 20.11 -60.26
N ILE A 326 -35.03 19.06 -59.75
CA ILE A 326 -36.36 18.62 -60.24
C ILE A 326 -37.40 19.69 -59.98
N VAL A 327 -37.37 20.34 -58.81
CA VAL A 327 -38.30 21.44 -58.50
C VAL A 327 -38.06 22.62 -59.44
N ASN A 328 -36.80 23.00 -59.71
CA ASN A 328 -36.47 24.07 -60.64
C ASN A 328 -36.94 23.79 -62.05
N GLU A 329 -36.80 22.55 -62.55
CA GLU A 329 -37.35 22.18 -63.86
C GLU A 329 -38.85 22.39 -63.92
N ASN A 330 -39.59 22.03 -62.88
CA ASN A 330 -41.02 22.27 -62.77
C ASN A 330 -41.39 23.76 -62.66
N ILE A 331 -40.61 24.51 -61.85
CA ILE A 331 -40.78 26.01 -61.76
C ILE A 331 -40.67 26.62 -63.15
N ASN A 332 -39.67 26.26 -63.91
CA ASN A 332 -39.44 26.80 -65.25
C ASN A 332 -40.54 26.41 -66.24
N LYS A 333 -41.05 25.17 -66.21
CA LYS A 333 -42.18 24.74 -67.02
C LYS A 333 -43.44 25.54 -66.69
N ILE A 334 -43.72 25.75 -65.41
CA ILE A 334 -44.90 26.49 -64.96
C ILE A 334 -44.80 28.00 -65.30
N LYS A 335 -43.60 28.58 -65.06
CA LYS A 335 -43.38 30.02 -65.48
C LYS A 335 -43.66 30.23 -66.93
N LYS A 336 -43.13 29.34 -67.82
CA LYS A 336 -43.41 29.41 -69.26
C LYS A 336 -44.88 29.28 -69.56
N GLY A 337 -45.58 28.31 -68.96
CA GLY A 337 -47.02 28.16 -69.18
C GLY A 337 -47.84 29.39 -68.75
N LEU A 338 -47.50 29.94 -67.57
CA LEU A 338 -48.18 31.17 -67.09
C LEU A 338 -47.89 32.45 -67.95
N GLU A 339 -46.67 32.55 -68.51
CA GLU A 339 -46.31 33.60 -69.45
C GLU A 339 -47.07 33.46 -70.76
N GLU A 340 -47.20 32.20 -71.25
CA GLU A 340 -48.01 31.93 -72.49
C GLU A 340 -49.51 32.23 -72.25
N GLU A 341 -50.04 31.79 -71.08
CA GLU A 341 -51.42 32.14 -70.68
C GLU A 341 -51.63 33.63 -70.55
N LYS A 342 -50.69 34.38 -69.97
CA LYS A 342 -50.76 35.85 -69.85
C LYS A 342 -50.75 36.50 -71.21
N LYS A 343 -49.86 36.03 -72.15
CA LYS A 343 -49.86 36.60 -73.55
C LYS A 343 -51.16 36.36 -74.27
N LEU A 344 -51.77 35.12 -74.05
CA LEU A 344 -53.08 34.86 -74.62
C LEU A 344 -54.17 35.75 -74.07
N ILE A 345 -54.16 36.02 -72.75
CA ILE A 345 -55.11 36.93 -72.10
C ILE A 345 -54.89 38.41 -72.58
N ASP A 346 -53.61 38.80 -72.66
CA ASP A 346 -53.29 40.17 -73.15
C ASP A 346 -53.69 40.35 -74.58
N ASN A 347 -53.40 39.36 -75.47
CA ASN A 347 -53.87 39.38 -76.87
C ASN A 347 -55.41 39.37 -76.97
N ALA A 348 -56.08 38.57 -76.20
CA ALA A 348 -57.56 38.50 -76.17
C ALA A 348 -58.13 39.85 -75.69
N SER A 349 -57.48 40.46 -74.66
CA SER A 349 -57.87 41.77 -74.12
C SER A 349 -57.68 42.92 -75.17
N GLU A 350 -56.55 42.83 -75.93
CA GLU A 350 -56.26 43.79 -77.01
C GLU A 350 -57.27 43.63 -78.13
N ILE A 351 -57.65 42.44 -78.55
CA ILE A 351 -58.69 42.17 -79.56
C ILE A 351 -60.05 42.64 -79.08
N ILE A 352 -60.39 42.40 -77.79
CA ILE A 352 -61.65 42.86 -77.21
C ILE A 352 -61.67 44.37 -77.22
N ASN A 353 -60.56 45.04 -76.85
CA ASN A 353 -60.46 46.49 -76.94
C ASN A 353 -60.58 46.99 -78.37
N THR A 354 -59.93 46.33 -79.34
CA THR A 354 -60.00 46.71 -80.77
C THR A 354 -61.42 46.58 -81.30
N VAL A 355 -62.12 45.51 -80.94
CA VAL A 355 -63.56 45.29 -81.30
C VAL A 355 -64.43 46.37 -80.65
N ASN A 356 -64.23 46.75 -79.42
CA ASN A 356 -64.94 47.79 -78.70
C ASN A 356 -64.71 49.16 -79.25
N THR A 357 -63.57 49.42 -79.91
CA THR A 357 -63.25 50.71 -80.55
C THR A 357 -63.67 50.79 -82.04
N GLY A 358 -64.26 49.67 -82.59
CA GLY A 358 -64.84 49.65 -83.96
C GLY A 358 -63.86 49.34 -85.09
N VAL A 359 -62.69 48.78 -84.78
CA VAL A 359 -61.65 48.35 -85.75
C VAL A 359 -61.67 46.86 -85.85
N LEU A 360 -62.23 46.27 -86.90
CA LEU A 360 -62.50 44.78 -87.06
C LEU A 360 -61.40 44.03 -87.85
N THR A 361 -60.09 44.33 -87.65
CA THR A 361 -59.06 43.73 -88.51
C THR A 361 -57.97 42.88 -87.82
N ASP A 362 -57.98 42.71 -86.48
CA ASP A 362 -56.95 41.87 -85.85
C ASP A 362 -57.34 40.45 -85.59
N ARG A 363 -56.42 39.49 -85.99
CA ARG A 363 -56.56 38.08 -85.76
C ARG A 363 -55.95 37.66 -84.45
N ILE A 364 -56.59 36.80 -83.66
CA ILE A 364 -55.98 36.08 -82.51
C ILE A 364 -54.85 35.21 -83.06
N LEU A 365 -53.59 35.45 -82.66
CA LEU A 365 -52.44 34.65 -82.91
C LEU A 365 -52.38 33.61 -81.81
N LEU A 366 -52.62 32.33 -82.05
CA LEU A 366 -52.45 31.16 -81.24
C LEU A 366 -51.00 30.75 -81.17
#